data_99bdda09b4cf59cd175ac01b6db8c38c
#
_entry.id   99bdda09b4cf59cd175ac01b6db8c38c
#
_cell.length_a   1.000
_cell.length_b   1.000
_cell.length_c   1.000
_cell.angle_alpha   90.00
_cell.angle_beta   90.00
_cell.angle_gamma   90.00
#
_symmetry.space_group_name_H-M   'P 1'
#
loop_
_entity.id
_entity.type
_entity.pdbx_description
1 polymer ?
#
loop_
_entity_poly.entity_id
_entity_poly.type
_entity_poly.pdbx_seq_one_letter_code
_entity_poly.pdbx_strand_id
1 'polypeptide(L)'
;MSKRISMSALLAIAVAIAACAPTPTKAQTPTQVPAPTAVLPTVVVTPVPATNTAAPDKVTVAYVAITNFAPLYIAIERGFMKEQNIEVDLQKVTTAADALPLLATGQYEVGGVGIAAATFNGFNNGLDFRIVASAAIQPLQNGPTALLVRKDLKDSGKIKTVADLKGRKVGIAGAAGSTGAYFVAKALRDVGLTFKDVTAVNLPNPDLVLGMKQASIDAALVAPPYADQILKDGTGVLLAQDIAPSAMTTVWMYSVKFMQERPEVAKRFMLALVKSARAMQGDKYLDPDNIKAYLKYTPSVEDTIKSGTPPFIDPDLKIYFESIKNLEDVFRSEGWTDYTNVIPSDKMVDTSFVDNAVKVLGVFKP
;
A
#
# COMPACT_ATOMS: atom_id res chain seq x y z
N MET A 1 -19.75 56.91 16.18
CA MET A 1 -18.57 57.77 16.33
C MET A 1 -17.46 57.01 15.63
N SER A 2 -17.21 57.30 14.37
CA SER A 2 -16.42 58.40 13.78
C SER A 2 -14.93 58.28 14.15
N LYS A 3 -14.06 57.95 13.22
CA LYS A 3 -13.18 58.71 12.27
C LYS A 3 -12.26 57.72 11.62
N ARG A 4 -12.17 57.47 10.35
CA ARG A 4 -11.69 58.24 9.17
C ARG A 4 -10.28 58.84 9.33
N ILE A 5 -9.53 58.65 8.23
CA ILE A 5 -8.57 59.54 7.53
C ILE A 5 -7.16 58.90 7.50
N SER A 6 -6.31 58.83 6.44
CA SER A 6 -6.22 59.36 5.05
C SER A 6 -4.91 58.82 4.51
N MET A 7 -4.71 58.28 3.38
CA MET A 7 -4.35 58.80 2.05
C MET A 7 -3.30 59.92 1.96
N SER A 8 -2.14 59.64 1.32
CA SER A 8 -1.24 60.52 0.51
C SER A 8 -0.12 59.63 -0.06
N ALA A 9 0.12 59.40 -1.27
CA ALA A 9 0.26 60.11 -2.55
C ALA A 9 1.64 60.79 -2.74
N LEU A 10 2.24 60.46 -3.92
CA LEU A 10 3.24 61.17 -4.74
C LEU A 10 4.72 61.04 -4.32
N LEU A 11 5.72 60.76 -5.20
CA LEU A 11 6.13 61.57 -6.35
C LEU A 11 7.14 60.80 -7.23
N ALA A 12 6.99 60.86 -8.53
CA ALA A 12 7.94 60.43 -9.55
C ALA A 12 9.02 61.48 -9.78
N ILE A 13 10.26 61.09 -10.05
CA ILE A 13 11.27 61.95 -10.69
C ILE A 13 11.95 61.14 -11.79
N ALA A 14 11.72 61.57 -13.03
CA ALA A 14 12.47 61.20 -14.21
C ALA A 14 13.68 62.14 -14.36
N VAL A 15 14.86 61.60 -14.63
CA VAL A 15 16.00 62.36 -15.11
C VAL A 15 16.49 61.73 -16.40
N ALA A 16 16.31 62.47 -17.49
CA ALA A 16 16.90 62.19 -18.80
C ALA A 16 18.30 62.83 -18.86
N ILE A 17 19.30 62.09 -19.27
CA ILE A 17 20.58 62.64 -19.71
C ILE A 17 20.87 62.12 -21.11
N ALA A 18 20.92 63.04 -22.05
CA ALA A 18 21.38 62.84 -23.42
C ALA A 18 22.90 63.00 -23.48
N ALA A 19 23.60 62.12 -24.22
CA ALA A 19 24.94 62.49 -24.70
C ALA A 19 25.33 61.64 -25.92
N CYS A 20 25.47 62.34 -27.02
CA CYS A 20 26.40 62.26 -28.16
C CYS A 20 27.02 60.93 -28.57
N ALA A 21 26.66 60.50 -29.76
CA ALA A 21 27.36 59.50 -30.57
C ALA A 21 28.50 60.19 -31.40
N PRO A 22 29.63 59.48 -31.62
CA PRO A 22 30.46 59.73 -32.78
C PRO A 22 30.24 58.64 -33.87
N THR A 23 30.36 59.12 -35.12
CA THR A 23 30.15 58.44 -36.40
C THR A 23 31.17 57.33 -36.66
N PRO A 24 30.82 56.22 -37.36
CA PRO A 24 31.71 55.12 -37.58
C PRO A 24 32.55 55.33 -38.89
N THR A 25 33.84 55.10 -38.72
CA THR A 25 34.80 54.94 -39.84
C THR A 25 34.70 53.51 -40.40
N LYS A 26 34.50 53.41 -41.75
CA LYS A 26 34.54 52.12 -42.50
C LYS A 26 35.92 51.54 -42.42
N ALA A 27 36.06 50.35 -41.85
CA ALA A 27 37.20 49.47 -41.99
C ALA A 27 36.88 48.33 -43.01
N GLN A 28 37.81 48.13 -43.94
CA GLN A 28 37.73 47.16 -45.01
C GLN A 28 37.87 45.74 -44.49
N THR A 29 37.02 44.82 -44.99
CA THR A 29 37.00 43.41 -44.69
C THR A 29 38.19 42.69 -45.40
N PRO A 30 38.97 41.87 -44.71
CA PRO A 30 39.89 40.93 -45.39
C PRO A 30 39.09 39.70 -45.84
N THR A 31 39.29 39.34 -47.05
CA THR A 31 38.76 38.13 -47.69
C THR A 31 39.34 36.88 -47.03
N GLN A 32 38.46 36.14 -46.36
CA GLN A 32 38.83 34.87 -45.70
C GLN A 32 38.70 33.71 -46.70
N VAL A 33 39.78 33.00 -46.88
CA VAL A 33 39.87 31.74 -47.64
C VAL A 33 39.17 30.64 -46.86
N PRO A 34 38.27 29.80 -47.44
CA PRO A 34 37.64 28.72 -46.72
C PRO A 34 38.62 27.63 -46.28
N ALA A 35 38.71 27.35 -45.01
CA ALA A 35 39.40 26.18 -44.49
C ALA A 35 38.59 24.89 -44.77
N PRO A 36 39.26 23.77 -45.04
CA PRO A 36 38.58 22.50 -45.28
C PRO A 36 37.88 22.00 -44.02
N THR A 37 36.57 21.75 -44.12
CA THR A 37 35.72 21.17 -43.05
C THR A 37 36.14 19.74 -42.85
N ALA A 38 36.83 19.46 -41.75
CA ALA A 38 37.06 18.09 -41.28
C ALA A 38 35.76 17.53 -40.75
N VAL A 39 35.15 16.60 -41.45
CA VAL A 39 34.00 15.81 -40.99
C VAL A 39 34.55 14.80 -39.98
N LEU A 40 34.35 15.08 -38.69
CA LEU A 40 34.55 14.10 -37.62
C LEU A 40 33.47 13.01 -37.76
N PRO A 41 33.82 11.72 -37.74
CA PRO A 41 32.83 10.68 -37.75
C PRO A 41 32.02 10.74 -36.44
N THR A 42 30.70 10.95 -36.55
CA THR A 42 29.78 10.85 -35.44
C THR A 42 29.74 9.38 -34.98
N VAL A 43 30.43 9.09 -33.90
CA VAL A 43 30.30 7.80 -33.23
C VAL A 43 28.89 7.77 -32.60
N VAL A 44 27.99 7.07 -33.27
CA VAL A 44 26.69 6.70 -32.68
C VAL A 44 26.99 5.68 -31.59
N VAL A 45 27.13 6.15 -30.36
CA VAL A 45 27.16 5.27 -29.18
C VAL A 45 25.75 4.77 -28.98
N THR A 46 25.43 3.63 -29.56
CA THR A 46 24.27 2.84 -29.16
C THR A 46 24.45 2.47 -27.67
N PRO A 47 23.53 2.81 -26.76
CA PRO A 47 23.61 2.33 -25.38
C PRO A 47 23.45 0.80 -25.43
N VAL A 48 24.55 0.07 -25.24
CA VAL A 48 24.52 -1.36 -24.95
C VAL A 48 23.78 -1.49 -23.62
N PRO A 49 22.65 -2.21 -23.52
CA PRO A 49 22.06 -2.50 -22.22
C PRO A 49 23.13 -3.21 -21.39
N ALA A 50 23.49 -2.65 -20.25
CA ALA A 50 24.39 -3.31 -19.32
C ALA A 50 23.73 -4.64 -18.91
N THR A 51 24.14 -5.73 -19.53
CA THR A 51 23.81 -7.07 -19.08
C THR A 51 24.46 -7.24 -17.72
N ASN A 52 23.65 -7.18 -16.67
CA ASN A 52 24.11 -7.44 -15.32
C ASN A 52 24.49 -8.92 -15.26
N THR A 53 25.78 -9.21 -15.32
CA THR A 53 26.33 -10.58 -15.35
C THR A 53 26.39 -11.22 -13.96
N ALA A 54 26.06 -10.48 -12.90
CA ALA A 54 25.99 -11.01 -11.55
C ALA A 54 24.73 -11.88 -11.39
N ALA A 55 24.83 -12.96 -10.62
CA ALA A 55 23.69 -13.76 -10.24
C ALA A 55 22.63 -12.88 -9.52
N PRO A 56 21.34 -13.14 -9.71
CA PRO A 56 20.30 -12.35 -9.06
C PRO A 56 20.36 -12.47 -7.54
N ASP A 57 20.07 -11.37 -6.85
CA ASP A 57 19.92 -11.36 -5.42
C ASP A 57 18.60 -12.04 -5.04
N LYS A 58 18.70 -13.15 -4.29
CA LYS A 58 17.52 -13.83 -3.77
C LYS A 58 16.95 -13.07 -2.59
N VAL A 59 15.62 -12.80 -2.58
CA VAL A 59 14.90 -12.13 -1.49
C VAL A 59 13.72 -12.97 -1.07
N THR A 60 13.69 -13.36 0.22
CA THR A 60 12.60 -14.17 0.80
C THR A 60 11.47 -13.28 1.27
N VAL A 61 10.29 -13.46 0.69
CA VAL A 61 9.11 -12.60 0.89
C VAL A 61 7.94 -13.38 1.43
N ALA A 62 7.53 -13.09 2.67
CA ALA A 62 6.25 -13.56 3.22
C ALA A 62 5.09 -12.74 2.63
N TYR A 63 3.99 -13.39 2.26
CA TYR A 63 2.81 -12.70 1.76
C TYR A 63 1.50 -13.44 2.08
N VAL A 64 0.43 -12.68 2.26
CA VAL A 64 -0.93 -13.20 2.33
C VAL A 64 -1.52 -13.18 0.90
N ALA A 65 -2.15 -14.27 0.46
CA ALA A 65 -2.67 -14.41 -0.91
C ALA A 65 -3.99 -13.66 -1.12
N ILE A 66 -3.93 -12.32 -1.11
CA ILE A 66 -5.04 -11.39 -1.36
C ILE A 66 -4.59 -10.27 -2.30
N THR A 67 -5.52 -9.59 -2.94
CA THR A 67 -5.25 -8.54 -3.93
C THR A 67 -4.62 -7.27 -3.33
N ASN A 68 -4.63 -7.11 -2.01
CA ASN A 68 -3.95 -6.01 -1.32
C ASN A 68 -2.42 -5.98 -1.57
N PHE A 69 -1.83 -7.12 -1.96
CA PHE A 69 -0.41 -7.24 -2.27
C PHE A 69 -0.14 -7.33 -3.77
N ALA A 70 -1.08 -6.91 -4.61
CA ALA A 70 -0.97 -6.87 -6.05
C ALA A 70 0.34 -6.25 -6.59
N PRO A 71 0.90 -5.17 -5.99
CA PRO A 71 2.19 -4.65 -6.45
C PRO A 71 3.32 -5.69 -6.48
N LEU A 72 3.37 -6.64 -5.53
CA LEU A 72 4.36 -7.71 -5.54
C LEU A 72 4.17 -8.65 -6.74
N TYR A 73 2.94 -9.06 -6.99
CA TYR A 73 2.61 -9.98 -8.08
C TYR A 73 2.95 -9.38 -9.43
N ILE A 74 2.57 -8.12 -9.63
CA ILE A 74 2.90 -7.35 -10.83
C ILE A 74 4.42 -7.14 -10.95
N ALA A 75 5.12 -6.84 -9.85
CA ALA A 75 6.55 -6.63 -9.88
C ALA A 75 7.32 -7.88 -10.34
N ILE A 76 6.83 -9.07 -9.98
CA ILE A 76 7.38 -10.35 -10.41
C ILE A 76 7.02 -10.63 -11.87
N GLU A 77 5.73 -10.62 -12.22
CA GLU A 77 5.26 -11.08 -13.53
C GLU A 77 5.61 -10.11 -14.67
N ARG A 78 5.60 -8.81 -14.41
CA ARG A 78 6.01 -7.79 -15.41
C ARG A 78 7.52 -7.53 -15.42
N GLY A 79 8.29 -8.28 -14.63
CA GLY A 79 9.74 -8.26 -14.65
C GLY A 79 10.40 -7.08 -13.93
N PHE A 80 9.65 -6.27 -13.16
CA PHE A 80 10.25 -5.15 -12.41
C PHE A 80 11.25 -5.62 -11.34
N MET A 81 11.05 -6.81 -10.75
CA MET A 81 12.05 -7.44 -9.87
C MET A 81 13.30 -7.87 -10.67
N LYS A 82 13.10 -8.46 -11.85
CA LYS A 82 14.19 -8.88 -12.75
C LYS A 82 15.01 -7.69 -13.25
N GLU A 83 14.38 -6.55 -13.56
CA GLU A 83 15.07 -5.29 -13.91
C GLU A 83 16.02 -4.83 -12.79
N GLN A 84 15.69 -5.16 -11.54
CA GLN A 84 16.50 -4.86 -10.37
C GLN A 84 17.49 -5.99 -10.02
N ASN A 85 17.64 -7.00 -10.87
CA ASN A 85 18.44 -8.19 -10.63
C ASN A 85 18.04 -8.90 -9.31
N ILE A 86 16.74 -9.02 -9.06
CA ILE A 86 16.16 -9.68 -7.86
C ILE A 86 15.37 -10.91 -8.29
N GLU A 87 15.62 -12.03 -7.61
CA GLU A 87 14.81 -13.25 -7.62
C GLU A 87 14.00 -13.30 -6.32
N VAL A 88 12.68 -13.41 -6.42
CA VAL A 88 11.79 -13.43 -5.25
C VAL A 88 11.47 -14.88 -4.86
N ASP A 89 11.78 -15.23 -3.62
CA ASP A 89 11.37 -16.49 -2.99
C ASP A 89 10.12 -16.28 -2.14
N LEU A 90 8.97 -16.69 -2.67
CA LEU A 90 7.66 -16.41 -2.07
C LEU A 90 7.27 -17.42 -0.99
N GLN A 91 6.97 -16.93 0.19
CA GLN A 91 6.51 -17.70 1.34
C GLN A 91 5.08 -17.29 1.70
N LYS A 92 4.10 -18.16 1.38
CA LYS A 92 2.71 -17.90 1.69
C LYS A 92 2.43 -18.07 3.17
N VAL A 93 1.86 -17.04 3.79
CA VAL A 93 1.41 -17.04 5.19
C VAL A 93 -0.09 -16.78 5.29
N THR A 94 -0.70 -17.12 6.42
CA THR A 94 -2.13 -16.89 6.65
C THR A 94 -2.38 -15.52 7.27
N THR A 95 -1.53 -15.10 8.21
CA THR A 95 -1.66 -13.87 8.99
C THR A 95 -0.31 -13.20 9.26
N ALA A 96 -0.33 -11.97 9.78
CA ALA A 96 0.88 -11.29 10.23
C ALA A 96 1.59 -12.07 11.36
N ALA A 97 0.85 -12.69 12.27
CA ALA A 97 1.42 -13.42 13.40
C ALA A 97 2.34 -14.57 12.94
N ASP A 98 2.06 -15.17 11.78
CA ASP A 98 2.90 -16.23 11.21
C ASP A 98 4.23 -15.70 10.67
N ALA A 99 4.24 -14.46 10.15
CA ALA A 99 5.40 -13.86 9.50
C ALA A 99 6.34 -13.11 10.46
N LEU A 100 5.79 -12.45 11.49
CA LEU A 100 6.55 -11.52 12.34
C LEU A 100 7.76 -12.15 13.05
N PRO A 101 7.70 -13.37 13.62
CA PRO A 101 8.88 -14.00 14.23
C PRO A 101 10.00 -14.26 13.23
N LEU A 102 9.64 -14.62 11.99
CA LEU A 102 10.61 -14.91 10.92
C LEU A 102 11.19 -13.64 10.30
N LEU A 103 10.41 -12.56 10.25
CA LEU A 103 10.90 -11.22 9.91
C LEU A 103 11.89 -10.73 11.00
N ALA A 104 11.56 -10.88 12.28
CA ALA A 104 12.42 -10.44 13.37
C ALA A 104 13.77 -11.14 13.37
N THR A 105 13.84 -12.41 12.95
CA THR A 105 15.10 -13.18 12.85
C THR A 105 15.80 -12.99 11.50
N GLY A 106 15.17 -12.33 10.53
CA GLY A 106 15.70 -12.17 9.18
C GLY A 106 15.59 -13.43 8.31
N GLN A 107 14.83 -14.45 8.73
CA GLN A 107 14.52 -15.61 7.88
C GLN A 107 13.58 -15.19 6.71
N TYR A 108 12.67 -14.28 6.97
CA TYR A 108 11.99 -13.51 5.94
C TYR A 108 12.60 -12.11 5.89
N GLU A 109 12.96 -11.67 4.71
CA GLU A 109 13.56 -10.34 4.51
C GLU A 109 12.48 -9.28 4.33
N VAL A 110 11.37 -9.67 3.70
CA VAL A 110 10.22 -8.81 3.41
C VAL A 110 8.93 -9.50 3.84
N GLY A 111 8.00 -8.72 4.39
CA GLY A 111 6.65 -9.17 4.70
C GLY A 111 5.60 -8.27 4.11
N GLY A 112 4.71 -8.83 3.26
CA GLY A 112 3.45 -8.23 2.85
C GLY A 112 2.32 -8.76 3.74
N VAL A 113 1.98 -8.03 4.81
CA VAL A 113 1.05 -8.50 5.84
C VAL A 113 0.11 -7.40 6.34
N GLY A 114 -0.95 -7.80 7.01
CA GLY A 114 -1.83 -6.86 7.72
C GLY A 114 -1.20 -6.35 9.01
N ILE A 115 -1.55 -5.14 9.44
CA ILE A 115 -1.20 -4.64 10.76
C ILE A 115 -2.10 -5.32 11.80
N ALA A 116 -1.51 -5.96 12.80
CA ALA A 116 -2.20 -6.68 13.86
C ALA A 116 -1.67 -6.24 15.25
N ALA A 117 -2.37 -6.60 16.32
CA ALA A 117 -1.88 -6.37 17.68
C ALA A 117 -0.50 -6.99 17.91
N ALA A 118 -0.23 -8.17 17.32
CA ALA A 118 1.09 -8.81 17.35
C ALA A 118 2.19 -7.94 16.73
N THR A 119 1.89 -7.09 15.76
CA THR A 119 2.84 -6.12 15.18
C THR A 119 3.29 -5.11 16.23
N PHE A 120 2.34 -4.53 16.95
CA PHE A 120 2.61 -3.56 18.00
C PHE A 120 3.30 -4.21 19.22
N ASN A 121 2.82 -5.39 19.66
CA ASN A 121 3.49 -6.15 20.71
C ASN A 121 4.94 -6.49 20.31
N GLY A 122 5.18 -6.82 19.04
CA GLY A 122 6.52 -7.04 18.52
C GLY A 122 7.41 -5.81 18.66
N PHE A 123 6.93 -4.62 18.28
CA PHE A 123 7.67 -3.36 18.46
C PHE A 123 7.90 -3.05 19.93
N ASN A 124 6.89 -3.23 20.79
CA ASN A 124 7.03 -3.03 22.23
C ASN A 124 8.10 -3.95 22.83
N ASN A 125 8.15 -5.19 22.37
CA ASN A 125 9.09 -6.23 22.83
C ASN A 125 10.45 -6.19 22.11
N GLY A 126 10.69 -5.15 21.27
CA GLY A 126 11.98 -4.93 20.63
C GLY A 126 12.30 -5.90 19.49
N LEU A 127 11.28 -6.45 18.82
CA LEU A 127 11.51 -7.27 17.64
C LEU A 127 12.03 -6.44 16.45
N ASP A 128 12.99 -7.01 15.73
CA ASP A 128 13.76 -6.31 14.69
C ASP A 128 13.10 -6.38 13.30
N PHE A 129 12.03 -5.65 13.14
CA PHE A 129 11.41 -5.35 11.83
C PHE A 129 10.89 -3.91 11.80
N ARG A 130 10.63 -3.38 10.61
CA ARG A 130 10.06 -2.02 10.41
C ARG A 130 8.99 -2.04 9.34
N ILE A 131 7.95 -1.21 9.52
CA ILE A 131 7.02 -0.85 8.45
C ILE A 131 7.74 0.11 7.51
N VAL A 132 7.84 -0.23 6.23
CA VAL A 132 8.63 0.55 5.25
C VAL A 132 7.78 1.17 4.15
N ALA A 133 6.56 0.67 3.92
CA ALA A 133 5.64 1.20 2.93
C ALA A 133 4.20 0.74 3.19
N SER A 134 3.21 1.47 2.65
CA SER A 134 1.83 0.99 2.57
C SER A 134 1.71 -0.16 1.56
N ALA A 135 0.73 -1.05 1.74
CA ALA A 135 0.34 -2.00 0.70
C ALA A 135 -1.02 -1.60 0.12
N ALA A 136 -2.09 -1.73 0.91
CA ALA A 136 -3.41 -1.26 0.49
C ALA A 136 -4.07 -0.43 1.58
N ILE A 137 -4.87 0.52 1.14
CA ILE A 137 -5.62 1.47 1.96
C ILE A 137 -7.10 1.28 1.65
N GLN A 138 -7.95 1.38 2.65
CA GLN A 138 -9.39 1.39 2.43
C GLN A 138 -9.79 2.68 1.71
N PRO A 139 -10.49 2.63 0.58
CA PRO A 139 -10.99 3.84 -0.06
C PRO A 139 -12.00 4.55 0.85
N LEU A 140 -12.31 5.81 0.53
CA LEU A 140 -13.30 6.59 1.29
C LEU A 140 -14.71 5.98 1.20
N GLN A 141 -15.03 5.35 0.06
CA GLN A 141 -16.31 4.73 -0.23
C GLN A 141 -16.12 3.46 -1.04
N ASN A 142 -17.07 2.55 -0.92
CA ASN A 142 -17.07 1.27 -1.61
C ASN A 142 -15.82 0.42 -1.33
N GLY A 143 -15.37 0.43 -0.07
CA GLY A 143 -14.21 -0.34 0.37
C GLY A 143 -14.38 -1.84 0.07
N PRO A 144 -13.34 -2.50 -0.46
CA PRO A 144 -13.44 -3.90 -0.86
C PRO A 144 -13.48 -4.88 0.33
N THR A 145 -13.03 -4.44 1.50
CA THR A 145 -13.15 -5.24 2.74
C THR A 145 -14.51 -5.00 3.35
N ALA A 146 -15.30 -6.06 3.48
CA ALA A 146 -16.67 -5.98 3.91
C ALA A 146 -17.01 -6.96 5.04
N LEU A 147 -17.94 -6.55 5.89
CA LEU A 147 -18.62 -7.43 6.84
C LEU A 147 -19.86 -7.99 6.16
N LEU A 148 -19.82 -9.28 5.84
CA LEU A 148 -20.89 -10.01 5.18
C LEU A 148 -21.67 -10.82 6.20
N VAL A 149 -22.96 -10.97 5.96
CA VAL A 149 -23.85 -11.84 6.75
C VAL A 149 -24.43 -12.92 5.85
N ARG A 150 -24.68 -14.11 6.38
CA ARG A 150 -25.34 -15.16 5.62
C ARG A 150 -26.70 -14.66 5.10
N LYS A 151 -26.96 -14.98 3.83
CA LYS A 151 -28.18 -14.53 3.12
C LYS A 151 -29.46 -14.98 3.83
N ASP A 152 -29.52 -16.25 4.29
CA ASP A 152 -30.70 -16.77 4.99
C ASP A 152 -31.04 -16.04 6.30
N LEU A 153 -30.01 -15.55 7.02
CA LEU A 153 -30.18 -14.76 8.24
C LEU A 153 -30.65 -13.34 7.93
N LYS A 154 -30.21 -12.75 6.82
CA LYS A 154 -30.67 -11.45 6.35
C LYS A 154 -32.11 -11.52 5.88
N ASP A 155 -32.43 -12.49 5.00
CA ASP A 155 -33.75 -12.66 4.41
C ASP A 155 -34.83 -13.00 5.46
N SER A 156 -34.48 -13.82 6.45
CA SER A 156 -35.37 -14.12 7.58
C SER A 156 -35.54 -12.97 8.60
N GLY A 157 -34.79 -11.87 8.43
CA GLY A 157 -34.80 -10.73 9.34
C GLY A 157 -34.14 -10.96 10.69
N LYS A 158 -33.42 -12.09 10.88
CA LYS A 158 -32.70 -12.39 12.13
C LYS A 158 -31.46 -11.53 12.32
N ILE A 159 -30.84 -11.07 11.23
CA ILE A 159 -29.73 -10.12 11.25
C ILE A 159 -30.00 -9.07 10.17
N LYS A 160 -30.33 -7.85 10.58
CA LYS A 160 -30.61 -6.71 9.70
C LYS A 160 -29.49 -5.69 9.72
N THR A 161 -28.87 -5.51 10.88
CA THR A 161 -27.84 -4.50 11.16
C THR A 161 -26.66 -5.11 11.90
N VAL A 162 -25.57 -4.37 12.09
CA VAL A 162 -24.41 -4.79 12.88
C VAL A 162 -24.79 -5.04 14.35
N ALA A 163 -25.80 -4.32 14.89
CA ALA A 163 -26.25 -4.53 16.26
C ALA A 163 -26.82 -5.96 16.50
N ASP A 164 -27.37 -6.59 15.47
CA ASP A 164 -27.93 -7.95 15.55
C ASP A 164 -26.84 -9.05 15.58
N LEU A 165 -25.56 -8.65 15.49
CA LEU A 165 -24.44 -9.57 15.65
C LEU A 165 -24.19 -9.97 17.10
N LYS A 166 -24.82 -9.34 18.07
CA LYS A 166 -24.69 -9.73 19.49
C LYS A 166 -24.99 -11.21 19.68
N GLY A 167 -24.04 -11.95 20.27
CA GLY A 167 -24.10 -13.41 20.48
C GLY A 167 -23.92 -14.26 19.23
N ARG A 168 -23.64 -13.65 18.06
CA ARG A 168 -23.45 -14.36 16.79
C ARG A 168 -22.01 -14.80 16.57
N LYS A 169 -21.86 -15.83 15.74
CA LYS A 169 -20.55 -16.33 15.31
C LYS A 169 -20.03 -15.51 14.12
N VAL A 170 -18.96 -14.76 14.34
CA VAL A 170 -18.33 -13.93 13.30
C VAL A 170 -16.98 -14.52 12.91
N GLY A 171 -16.87 -14.98 11.67
CA GLY A 171 -15.65 -15.51 11.10
C GLY A 171 -14.65 -14.40 10.78
N ILE A 172 -13.40 -14.58 11.22
CA ILE A 172 -12.33 -13.59 11.06
C ILE A 172 -11.02 -14.34 10.85
N ALA A 173 -10.25 -13.95 9.82
CA ALA A 173 -8.89 -14.49 9.64
C ALA A 173 -7.95 -13.92 10.72
N GLY A 174 -7.37 -14.81 11.56
CA GLY A 174 -6.42 -14.47 12.61
C GLY A 174 -7.04 -14.13 13.97
N ALA A 175 -8.36 -14.28 14.15
CA ALA A 175 -9.09 -14.06 15.42
C ALA A 175 -8.88 -12.67 16.08
N ALA A 176 -8.96 -12.62 17.43
CA ALA A 176 -8.77 -11.40 18.22
C ALA A 176 -7.37 -10.80 17.97
N GLY A 177 -7.31 -9.46 17.85
CA GLY A 177 -6.06 -8.74 17.59
C GLY A 177 -5.59 -8.79 16.13
N SER A 178 -6.27 -9.51 15.23
CA SER A 178 -5.97 -9.48 13.80
C SER A 178 -6.45 -8.17 13.14
N THR A 179 -5.98 -7.91 11.92
CA THR A 179 -6.50 -6.82 11.08
C THR A 179 -8.02 -6.95 10.85
N GLY A 180 -8.51 -8.18 10.66
CA GLY A 180 -9.95 -8.45 10.54
C GLY A 180 -10.71 -8.11 11.82
N ALA A 181 -10.15 -8.45 12.99
CA ALA A 181 -10.74 -8.10 14.27
C ALA A 181 -10.82 -6.58 14.49
N TYR A 182 -9.85 -5.81 14.00
CA TYR A 182 -9.93 -4.34 14.01
C TYR A 182 -11.19 -3.81 13.33
N PHE A 183 -11.50 -4.28 12.12
CA PHE A 183 -12.71 -3.86 11.40
C PHE A 183 -13.97 -4.27 12.14
N VAL A 184 -14.04 -5.50 12.66
CA VAL A 184 -15.20 -5.98 13.41
C VAL A 184 -15.39 -5.17 14.70
N ALA A 185 -14.31 -4.94 15.47
CA ALA A 185 -14.38 -4.13 16.68
C ALA A 185 -14.87 -2.71 16.40
N LYS A 186 -14.37 -2.10 15.30
CA LYS A 186 -14.81 -0.76 14.88
C LYS A 186 -16.29 -0.75 14.50
N ALA A 187 -16.75 -1.69 13.68
CA ALA A 187 -18.16 -1.78 13.30
C ALA A 187 -19.09 -1.99 14.51
N LEU A 188 -18.68 -2.82 15.47
CA LEU A 188 -19.43 -3.07 16.70
C LEU A 188 -19.50 -1.81 17.60
N ARG A 189 -18.41 -1.05 17.72
CA ARG A 189 -18.40 0.19 18.50
C ARG A 189 -19.36 1.24 17.96
N ASP A 190 -19.49 1.35 16.65
CA ASP A 190 -20.38 2.30 16.00
C ASP A 190 -21.86 2.05 16.35
N VAL A 191 -22.19 0.85 16.89
CA VAL A 191 -23.53 0.46 17.37
C VAL A 191 -23.58 0.19 18.87
N GLY A 192 -22.56 0.61 19.63
CA GLY A 192 -22.52 0.48 21.09
C GLY A 192 -22.22 -0.93 21.62
N LEU A 193 -21.66 -1.80 20.77
CA LEU A 193 -21.19 -3.14 21.14
C LEU A 193 -19.65 -3.17 21.25
N THR A 194 -19.14 -4.24 21.84
CA THR A 194 -17.70 -4.54 21.94
C THR A 194 -17.38 -5.84 21.19
N PHE A 195 -16.11 -6.11 20.96
CA PHE A 195 -15.69 -7.37 20.34
C PHE A 195 -16.08 -8.60 21.19
N LYS A 196 -16.26 -8.43 22.50
CA LYS A 196 -16.70 -9.49 23.43
C LYS A 196 -18.19 -9.84 23.27
N ASP A 197 -18.98 -9.00 22.62
CA ASP A 197 -20.40 -9.26 22.37
C ASP A 197 -20.65 -10.24 21.22
N VAL A 198 -19.60 -10.64 20.48
CA VAL A 198 -19.68 -11.65 19.42
C VAL A 198 -18.80 -12.85 19.73
N THR A 199 -19.11 -14.01 19.12
CA THR A 199 -18.23 -15.18 19.14
C THR A 199 -17.33 -15.12 17.93
N ALA A 200 -16.09 -14.65 18.08
CA ALA A 200 -15.11 -14.65 17.01
C ALA A 200 -14.65 -16.07 16.68
N VAL A 201 -14.74 -16.46 15.41
CA VAL A 201 -14.30 -17.77 14.92
C VAL A 201 -13.09 -17.56 14.02
N ASN A 202 -11.92 -18.08 14.46
CA ASN A 202 -10.70 -17.97 13.68
C ASN A 202 -10.72 -18.97 12.53
N LEU A 203 -10.79 -18.47 11.29
CA LEU A 203 -10.78 -19.27 10.06
C LEU A 203 -9.86 -18.58 9.05
N PRO A 204 -8.98 -19.32 8.34
CA PRO A 204 -8.30 -18.81 7.16
C PRO A 204 -9.30 -18.26 6.14
N ASN A 205 -8.87 -17.30 5.32
CA ASN A 205 -9.78 -16.68 4.34
C ASN A 205 -10.55 -17.66 3.44
N PRO A 206 -9.96 -18.75 2.90
CA PRO A 206 -10.73 -19.75 2.14
C PRO A 206 -11.81 -20.42 2.98
N ASP A 207 -11.54 -20.67 4.26
CA ASP A 207 -12.46 -21.36 5.16
C ASP A 207 -13.60 -20.45 5.62
N LEU A 208 -13.44 -19.12 5.56
CA LEU A 208 -14.54 -18.16 5.76
C LEU A 208 -15.63 -18.35 4.69
N VAL A 209 -15.24 -18.58 3.43
CA VAL A 209 -16.18 -18.87 2.34
C VAL A 209 -16.94 -20.18 2.61
N LEU A 210 -16.22 -21.23 3.01
CA LEU A 210 -16.83 -22.50 3.38
C LEU A 210 -17.72 -22.38 4.62
N GLY A 211 -17.28 -21.62 5.63
CA GLY A 211 -18.04 -21.38 6.86
C GLY A 211 -19.37 -20.69 6.62
N MET A 212 -19.41 -19.71 5.71
CA MET A 212 -20.65 -19.06 5.28
C MET A 212 -21.58 -20.06 4.57
N LYS A 213 -21.03 -20.85 3.64
CA LYS A 213 -21.79 -21.84 2.86
C LYS A 213 -22.35 -22.97 3.73
N GLN A 214 -21.57 -23.46 4.69
CA GLN A 214 -21.94 -24.56 5.58
C GLN A 214 -22.72 -24.11 6.83
N ALA A 215 -22.99 -22.79 6.96
CA ALA A 215 -23.67 -22.20 8.11
C ALA A 215 -22.96 -22.45 9.47
N SER A 216 -21.64 -22.63 9.48
CA SER A 216 -20.85 -22.76 10.71
C SER A 216 -20.53 -21.43 11.35
N ILE A 217 -20.63 -20.33 10.61
CA ILE A 217 -20.55 -18.93 11.05
C ILE A 217 -21.79 -18.15 10.55
N ASP A 218 -22.16 -17.08 11.25
CA ASP A 218 -23.33 -16.26 10.91
C ASP A 218 -22.97 -15.07 10.03
N ALA A 219 -21.77 -14.52 10.24
CA ALA A 219 -21.19 -13.42 9.49
C ALA A 219 -19.68 -13.63 9.31
N ALA A 220 -19.08 -12.91 8.37
CA ALA A 220 -17.63 -12.94 8.15
C ALA A 220 -17.11 -11.56 7.75
N LEU A 221 -15.97 -11.16 8.29
CA LEU A 221 -15.19 -10.06 7.74
C LEU A 221 -14.21 -10.60 6.71
N VAL A 222 -14.31 -10.11 5.49
CA VAL A 222 -13.61 -10.69 4.33
C VAL A 222 -13.07 -9.59 3.41
N ALA A 223 -11.86 -9.84 2.89
CA ALA A 223 -11.26 -9.02 1.84
C ALA A 223 -11.36 -9.74 0.48
N PRO A 224 -11.21 -9.03 -0.66
CA PRO A 224 -11.09 -9.66 -1.96
C PRO A 224 -9.90 -10.63 -2.03
N PRO A 225 -10.03 -11.72 -2.80
CA PRO A 225 -11.15 -12.06 -3.68
C PRO A 225 -12.28 -12.84 -2.98
N TYR A 226 -12.14 -13.13 -1.70
CA TYR A 226 -13.07 -14.02 -0.99
C TYR A 226 -14.43 -13.36 -0.70
N ALA A 227 -14.44 -12.02 -0.47
CA ALA A 227 -15.68 -11.27 -0.34
C ALA A 227 -16.51 -11.36 -1.63
N ASP A 228 -15.87 -11.15 -2.78
CA ASP A 228 -16.51 -11.21 -4.09
C ASP A 228 -17.06 -12.61 -4.38
N GLN A 229 -16.34 -13.66 -3.96
CA GLN A 229 -16.79 -15.03 -4.10
C GLN A 229 -18.06 -15.31 -3.29
N ILE A 230 -18.12 -14.91 -2.00
CA ILE A 230 -19.30 -15.09 -1.14
C ILE A 230 -20.52 -14.38 -1.73
N LEU A 231 -20.32 -13.14 -2.22
CA LEU A 231 -21.39 -12.34 -2.84
C LEU A 231 -21.88 -12.98 -4.15
N LYS A 232 -20.96 -13.40 -5.03
CA LYS A 232 -21.27 -14.04 -6.31
C LYS A 232 -21.99 -15.37 -6.12
N ASP A 233 -21.55 -16.18 -5.14
CA ASP A 233 -22.18 -17.48 -4.84
C ASP A 233 -23.54 -17.31 -4.14
N GLY A 234 -23.92 -16.11 -3.74
CA GLY A 234 -25.18 -15.81 -3.05
C GLY A 234 -25.28 -16.44 -1.66
N THR A 235 -24.17 -16.88 -1.06
CA THR A 235 -24.16 -17.46 0.29
C THR A 235 -24.18 -16.41 1.37
N GLY A 236 -23.72 -15.20 1.07
CA GLY A 236 -23.77 -14.03 1.94
C GLY A 236 -24.17 -12.77 1.20
N VAL A 237 -24.52 -11.76 1.97
CA VAL A 237 -24.85 -10.41 1.49
C VAL A 237 -24.17 -9.36 2.38
N LEU A 238 -24.04 -8.14 1.86
CA LEU A 238 -23.44 -7.05 2.58
C LEU A 238 -24.23 -6.69 3.86
N LEU A 239 -23.55 -6.66 5.00
CA LEU A 239 -24.08 -6.15 6.27
C LEU A 239 -23.52 -4.76 6.58
N ALA A 240 -22.19 -4.58 6.44
CA ALA A 240 -21.53 -3.29 6.57
C ALA A 240 -20.31 -3.20 5.65
N GLN A 241 -20.09 -2.00 5.11
CA GLN A 241 -18.99 -1.60 4.26
C GLN A 241 -18.46 -0.25 4.74
N ASP A 242 -17.30 0.17 4.26
CA ASP A 242 -16.68 1.44 4.63
C ASP A 242 -16.51 1.64 6.14
N ILE A 243 -16.24 0.53 6.85
CA ILE A 243 -16.11 0.49 8.32
C ILE A 243 -14.93 1.36 8.81
N ALA A 244 -13.85 1.43 8.03
CA ALA A 244 -12.67 2.19 8.36
C ALA A 244 -12.11 2.90 7.10
N PRO A 245 -12.81 3.94 6.59
CA PRO A 245 -12.37 4.66 5.40
C PRO A 245 -10.99 5.28 5.62
N SER A 246 -10.18 5.31 4.58
CA SER A 246 -8.77 5.76 4.58
C SER A 246 -7.82 4.96 5.49
N ALA A 247 -8.25 3.86 6.09
CA ALA A 247 -7.38 3.07 6.92
C ALA A 247 -6.37 2.27 6.09
N MET A 248 -5.08 2.49 6.35
CA MET A 248 -3.98 1.66 5.89
C MET A 248 -3.85 0.46 6.82
N THR A 249 -4.42 -0.67 6.41
CA THR A 249 -4.46 -1.88 7.24
C THR A 249 -3.49 -2.97 6.82
N THR A 250 -2.89 -2.81 5.62
CA THR A 250 -1.87 -3.71 5.09
C THR A 250 -0.63 -2.91 4.70
N VAL A 251 0.54 -3.49 4.93
CA VAL A 251 1.84 -2.81 4.80
C VAL A 251 2.91 -3.76 4.27
N TRP A 252 3.99 -3.15 3.80
CA TRP A 252 5.26 -3.81 3.58
C TRP A 252 6.14 -3.61 4.80
N MET A 253 6.71 -4.70 5.30
CA MET A 253 7.67 -4.70 6.40
C MET A 253 8.99 -5.27 5.93
N TYR A 254 10.08 -4.72 6.43
CA TYR A 254 11.43 -5.28 6.26
C TYR A 254 11.97 -5.77 7.58
N SER A 255 12.72 -6.87 7.56
CA SER A 255 13.56 -7.23 8.69
C SER A 255 14.68 -6.19 8.86
N VAL A 256 15.04 -5.85 10.09
CA VAL A 256 16.15 -4.92 10.35
C VAL A 256 17.46 -5.50 9.83
N LYS A 257 17.63 -6.81 9.92
CA LYS A 257 18.79 -7.51 9.34
C LYS A 257 18.91 -7.28 7.83
N PHE A 258 17.81 -7.39 7.06
CA PHE A 258 17.82 -7.13 5.63
C PHE A 258 18.19 -5.68 5.32
N MET A 259 17.62 -4.74 6.09
CA MET A 259 17.91 -3.31 5.93
C MET A 259 19.38 -2.96 6.18
N GLN A 260 20.02 -3.63 7.13
CA GLN A 260 21.41 -3.36 7.56
C GLN A 260 22.43 -4.11 6.71
N GLU A 261 22.22 -5.40 6.45
CA GLU A 261 23.20 -6.24 5.76
C GLU A 261 23.13 -6.12 4.22
N ARG A 262 21.94 -5.78 3.69
CA ARG A 262 21.68 -5.72 2.24
C ARG A 262 20.92 -4.45 1.82
N PRO A 263 21.34 -3.24 2.25
CA PRO A 263 20.58 -2.00 2.04
C PRO A 263 20.33 -1.68 0.57
N GLU A 264 21.27 -1.97 -0.33
CA GLU A 264 21.09 -1.71 -1.76
C GLU A 264 20.10 -2.68 -2.42
N VAL A 265 20.02 -3.93 -1.94
CA VAL A 265 18.98 -4.87 -2.39
C VAL A 265 17.61 -4.43 -1.89
N ALA A 266 17.51 -3.99 -0.63
CA ALA A 266 16.29 -3.47 -0.03
C ALA A 266 15.76 -2.24 -0.78
N LYS A 267 16.64 -1.30 -1.19
CA LYS A 267 16.27 -0.14 -2.03
C LYS A 267 15.76 -0.57 -3.41
N ARG A 268 16.46 -1.49 -4.08
CA ARG A 268 16.07 -2.00 -5.41
C ARG A 268 14.73 -2.76 -5.35
N PHE A 269 14.50 -3.52 -4.28
CA PHE A 269 13.22 -4.21 -4.06
C PHE A 269 12.07 -3.19 -3.92
N MET A 270 12.25 -2.15 -3.10
CA MET A 270 11.24 -1.09 -2.95
C MET A 270 11.00 -0.33 -4.26
N LEU A 271 12.07 -0.07 -5.03
CA LEU A 271 11.96 0.57 -6.35
C LEU A 271 11.06 -0.24 -7.29
N ALA A 272 11.23 -1.57 -7.32
CA ALA A 272 10.38 -2.46 -8.11
C ALA A 272 8.92 -2.45 -7.64
N LEU A 273 8.68 -2.42 -6.32
CA LEU A 273 7.32 -2.32 -5.76
C LEU A 273 6.64 -1.00 -6.14
N VAL A 274 7.31 0.14 -6.01
CA VAL A 274 6.75 1.45 -6.37
C VAL A 274 6.48 1.52 -7.88
N LYS A 275 7.39 1.01 -8.73
CA LYS A 275 7.15 0.91 -10.18
C LYS A 275 5.87 0.13 -10.48
N SER A 276 5.67 -1.00 -9.82
CA SER A 276 4.48 -1.84 -10.03
C SER A 276 3.20 -1.20 -9.49
N ALA A 277 3.27 -0.52 -8.34
CA ALA A 277 2.13 0.22 -7.80
C ALA A 277 1.66 1.32 -8.77
N ARG A 278 2.60 2.03 -9.41
CA ARG A 278 2.31 3.03 -10.45
C ARG A 278 1.76 2.40 -11.74
N ALA A 279 2.22 1.20 -12.10
CA ALA A 279 1.82 0.50 -13.32
C ALA A 279 0.40 -0.08 -13.26
N MET A 280 -0.26 -0.05 -12.10
CA MET A 280 -1.62 -0.55 -11.92
C MET A 280 -2.66 0.53 -11.62
N GLN A 281 -2.31 1.81 -11.76
CA GLN A 281 -3.23 2.90 -11.42
C GLN A 281 -4.37 3.03 -12.45
N GLY A 282 -5.56 3.41 -11.96
CA GLY A 282 -6.75 3.62 -12.79
C GLY A 282 -7.15 2.37 -13.57
N ASP A 283 -7.49 2.52 -14.83
CA ASP A 283 -7.93 1.43 -15.71
C ASP A 283 -6.87 0.34 -15.90
N LYS A 284 -5.60 0.66 -15.63
CA LYS A 284 -4.50 -0.32 -15.70
C LYS A 284 -4.60 -1.41 -14.62
N TYR A 285 -5.43 -1.23 -13.59
CA TYR A 285 -5.72 -2.31 -12.65
C TYR A 285 -6.25 -3.56 -13.39
N LEU A 286 -7.07 -3.35 -14.41
CA LEU A 286 -7.67 -4.40 -15.24
C LEU A 286 -6.86 -4.73 -16.50
N ASP A 287 -5.62 -4.25 -16.63
CA ASP A 287 -4.70 -4.66 -17.71
C ASP A 287 -4.57 -6.18 -17.72
N PRO A 288 -4.65 -6.85 -18.88
CA PRO A 288 -4.58 -8.31 -18.99
C PRO A 288 -3.36 -8.95 -18.32
N ASP A 289 -2.20 -8.28 -18.35
CA ASP A 289 -0.99 -8.80 -17.71
C ASP A 289 -1.06 -8.65 -16.18
N ASN A 290 -1.70 -7.61 -15.66
CA ASN A 290 -1.95 -7.45 -14.24
C ASN A 290 -2.98 -8.49 -13.75
N ILE A 291 -4.05 -8.74 -14.51
CA ILE A 291 -5.03 -9.80 -14.20
C ILE A 291 -4.35 -11.17 -14.12
N LYS A 292 -3.48 -11.52 -15.08
CA LYS A 292 -2.71 -12.78 -15.03
C LYS A 292 -1.88 -12.89 -13.76
N ALA A 293 -1.25 -11.79 -13.32
CA ALA A 293 -0.51 -11.77 -12.08
C ALA A 293 -1.42 -12.03 -10.86
N TYR A 294 -2.60 -11.41 -10.79
CA TYR A 294 -3.53 -11.68 -9.69
C TYR A 294 -3.99 -13.13 -9.66
N LEU A 295 -4.37 -13.71 -10.82
CA LEU A 295 -4.82 -15.09 -10.94
C LEU A 295 -3.75 -16.11 -10.52
N LYS A 296 -2.48 -15.79 -10.72
CA LYS A 296 -1.37 -16.68 -10.38
C LYS A 296 -1.11 -16.76 -8.87
N TYR A 297 -1.27 -15.65 -8.15
CA TYR A 297 -0.86 -15.54 -6.74
C TYR A 297 -2.02 -15.48 -5.75
N THR A 298 -3.24 -15.32 -6.24
CA THR A 298 -4.45 -15.35 -5.41
C THR A 298 -5.43 -16.39 -5.95
N PRO A 299 -6.35 -16.88 -5.12
CA PRO A 299 -7.39 -17.80 -5.59
C PRO A 299 -8.54 -17.10 -6.33
N SER A 300 -8.28 -15.94 -6.92
CA SER A 300 -9.25 -15.18 -7.70
C SER A 300 -9.62 -15.89 -9.00
N VAL A 301 -10.80 -15.58 -9.54
CA VAL A 301 -11.16 -15.86 -10.92
C VAL A 301 -11.31 -14.53 -11.67
N GLU A 302 -11.10 -14.56 -12.98
CA GLU A 302 -11.04 -13.34 -13.79
C GLU A 302 -12.29 -12.47 -13.68
N ASP A 303 -13.48 -13.11 -13.70
CA ASP A 303 -14.75 -12.43 -13.56
C ASP A 303 -14.88 -11.67 -12.23
N THR A 304 -14.40 -12.26 -11.12
CA THR A 304 -14.46 -11.57 -9.81
C THR A 304 -13.48 -10.40 -9.74
N ILE A 305 -12.33 -10.48 -10.39
CA ILE A 305 -11.40 -9.36 -10.50
C ILE A 305 -12.04 -8.22 -11.30
N LYS A 306 -12.70 -8.54 -12.42
CA LYS A 306 -13.31 -7.54 -13.30
C LYS A 306 -14.56 -6.88 -12.72
N SER A 307 -15.33 -7.60 -11.92
CA SER A 307 -16.58 -7.12 -11.33
C SER A 307 -16.43 -6.62 -9.89
N GLY A 308 -15.36 -7.00 -9.21
CA GLY A 308 -15.12 -6.64 -7.82
C GLY A 308 -14.56 -5.22 -7.64
N THR A 309 -14.60 -4.72 -6.42
CA THR A 309 -14.01 -3.43 -6.07
C THR A 309 -12.50 -3.60 -5.84
N PRO A 310 -11.64 -2.88 -6.59
CA PRO A 310 -10.20 -2.96 -6.36
C PRO A 310 -9.79 -2.35 -5.01
N PRO A 311 -8.74 -2.85 -4.35
CA PRO A 311 -8.13 -2.15 -3.23
C PRO A 311 -7.50 -0.84 -3.73
N PHE A 312 -7.54 0.21 -2.91
CA PHE A 312 -6.78 1.41 -3.23
C PHE A 312 -5.30 1.20 -2.89
N ILE A 313 -4.45 1.28 -3.91
CA ILE A 313 -2.99 1.22 -3.79
C ILE A 313 -2.45 2.63 -4.05
N ASP A 314 -1.81 3.23 -3.05
CA ASP A 314 -1.11 4.51 -3.26
C ASP A 314 0.01 4.31 -4.29
N PRO A 315 0.08 5.12 -5.36
CA PRO A 315 1.08 4.94 -6.42
C PRO A 315 2.54 5.05 -5.91
N ASP A 316 2.74 5.78 -4.83
CA ASP A 316 4.04 5.97 -4.19
C ASP A 316 4.19 5.13 -2.91
N LEU A 317 3.20 4.28 -2.60
CA LEU A 317 3.16 3.42 -1.41
C LEU A 317 3.39 4.19 -0.10
N LYS A 318 2.87 5.42 0.01
CA LYS A 318 3.04 6.30 1.17
C LYS A 318 2.47 5.69 2.44
N ILE A 319 3.11 5.98 3.57
CA ILE A 319 2.64 5.56 4.89
C ILE A 319 1.65 6.59 5.46
N TYR A 320 0.54 6.08 5.98
CA TYR A 320 -0.52 6.86 6.60
C TYR A 320 -0.42 6.70 8.12
N PHE A 321 0.34 7.57 8.77
CA PHE A 321 0.66 7.49 10.21
C PHE A 321 -0.58 7.50 11.12
N GLU A 322 -1.60 8.29 10.78
CA GLU A 322 -2.86 8.30 11.52
C GLU A 322 -3.56 6.92 11.50
N SER A 323 -3.41 6.15 10.42
CA SER A 323 -3.95 4.79 10.38
C SER A 323 -3.25 3.87 11.37
N ILE A 324 -1.92 3.97 11.49
CA ILE A 324 -1.13 3.17 12.45
C ILE A 324 -1.60 3.49 13.87
N LYS A 325 -1.72 4.78 14.19
CA LYS A 325 -2.20 5.24 15.50
C LYS A 325 -3.62 4.75 15.79
N ASN A 326 -4.53 4.87 14.83
CA ASN A 326 -5.91 4.43 15.00
C ASN A 326 -6.03 2.91 15.21
N LEU A 327 -5.21 2.10 14.51
CA LEU A 327 -5.14 0.67 14.75
C LEU A 327 -4.62 0.37 16.16
N GLU A 328 -3.53 1.01 16.58
CA GLU A 328 -2.96 0.85 17.92
C GLU A 328 -3.98 1.19 19.01
N ASP A 329 -4.69 2.32 18.87
CA ASP A 329 -5.72 2.75 19.83
C ASP A 329 -6.86 1.74 19.95
N VAL A 330 -7.31 1.15 18.83
CA VAL A 330 -8.31 0.08 18.85
C VAL A 330 -7.76 -1.15 19.56
N PHE A 331 -6.58 -1.63 19.19
CA PHE A 331 -6.01 -2.84 19.78
C PHE A 331 -5.75 -2.69 21.27
N ARG A 332 -5.26 -1.52 21.71
CA ARG A 332 -5.07 -1.23 23.15
C ARG A 332 -6.40 -1.19 23.90
N SER A 333 -7.42 -0.53 23.37
CA SER A 333 -8.70 -0.41 24.02
C SER A 333 -9.50 -1.72 24.10
N GLU A 334 -9.25 -2.67 23.18
CA GLU A 334 -9.79 -4.03 23.25
C GLU A 334 -8.95 -4.95 24.17
N GLY A 335 -7.81 -4.47 24.69
CA GLY A 335 -6.92 -5.25 25.52
C GLY A 335 -6.13 -6.33 24.77
N TRP A 336 -5.85 -6.09 23.47
CA TRP A 336 -5.09 -7.04 22.63
C TRP A 336 -3.59 -6.76 22.59
N THR A 337 -3.16 -5.66 23.21
CA THR A 337 -1.74 -5.33 23.40
C THR A 337 -1.27 -5.70 24.79
N ASP A 338 0.02 -6.03 24.92
CA ASP A 338 0.70 -6.37 26.18
C ASP A 338 1.32 -5.14 26.88
N TYR A 339 0.98 -3.93 26.42
CA TYR A 339 1.48 -2.65 26.92
C TYR A 339 0.37 -1.60 26.97
N THR A 340 0.65 -0.47 27.64
CA THR A 340 -0.33 0.60 27.85
C THR A 340 0.06 1.94 27.21
N ASN A 341 1.36 2.22 27.01
CA ASN A 341 1.84 3.47 26.43
C ASN A 341 1.88 3.39 24.91
N VAL A 342 1.54 4.48 24.24
CA VAL A 342 1.62 4.57 22.76
C VAL A 342 3.08 4.42 22.31
N ILE A 343 3.31 3.60 21.29
CA ILE A 343 4.65 3.41 20.72
C ILE A 343 4.98 4.58 19.81
N PRO A 344 6.12 5.25 19.97
CA PRO A 344 6.57 6.29 19.04
C PRO A 344 6.70 5.76 17.61
N SER A 345 6.20 6.52 16.63
CA SER A 345 6.16 6.07 15.22
C SER A 345 7.54 5.82 14.61
N ASP A 346 8.57 6.54 15.06
CA ASP A 346 9.97 6.36 14.65
C ASP A 346 10.55 5.00 15.05
N LYS A 347 10.00 4.35 16.07
CA LYS A 347 10.36 2.98 16.46
C LYS A 347 9.72 1.92 15.56
N MET A 348 8.62 2.26 14.90
CA MET A 348 7.81 1.34 14.10
C MET A 348 8.06 1.48 12.60
N VAL A 349 8.38 2.68 12.13
CA VAL A 349 8.34 3.06 10.71
C VAL A 349 9.69 3.58 10.25
N ASP A 350 10.12 3.12 9.06
CA ASP A 350 11.26 3.67 8.32
C ASP A 350 10.85 3.92 6.87
N THR A 351 10.61 5.19 6.52
CA THR A 351 10.20 5.59 5.16
C THR A 351 11.37 5.73 4.20
N SER A 352 12.62 5.60 4.64
CA SER A 352 13.82 5.90 3.83
C SER A 352 13.88 5.11 2.52
N PHE A 353 13.38 3.87 2.50
CA PHE A 353 13.38 3.02 1.32
C PHE A 353 12.32 3.46 0.30
N VAL A 354 11.11 3.77 0.74
CA VAL A 354 10.04 4.24 -0.14
C VAL A 354 10.34 5.66 -0.63
N ASP A 355 10.85 6.54 0.23
CA ASP A 355 11.26 7.90 -0.13
C ASP A 355 12.39 7.87 -1.18
N ASN A 356 13.36 6.97 -1.02
CA ASN A 356 14.41 6.75 -2.02
C ASN A 356 13.83 6.30 -3.36
N ALA A 357 12.91 5.34 -3.37
CA ALA A 357 12.28 4.86 -4.60
C ALA A 357 11.50 5.97 -5.32
N VAL A 358 10.74 6.77 -4.56
CA VAL A 358 9.99 7.93 -5.11
C VAL A 358 10.95 8.99 -5.65
N LYS A 359 12.07 9.26 -4.95
CA LYS A 359 13.09 10.20 -5.44
C LYS A 359 13.70 9.74 -6.75
N VAL A 360 13.99 8.45 -6.92
CA VAL A 360 14.58 7.88 -8.16
C VAL A 360 13.57 7.95 -9.31
N LEU A 361 12.30 7.65 -9.06
CA LEU A 361 11.26 7.59 -10.09
C LEU A 361 10.65 8.97 -10.44
N GLY A 362 10.94 9.99 -9.64
CA GLY A 362 10.26 11.30 -9.72
C GLY A 362 8.83 11.26 -9.17
N VAL A 363 8.16 12.41 -9.19
CA VAL A 363 6.76 12.54 -8.75
C VAL A 363 5.84 11.78 -9.69
N PHE A 364 4.95 10.94 -9.14
CA PHE A 364 3.93 10.27 -9.93
C PHE A 364 2.98 11.29 -10.55
N LYS A 365 2.73 11.15 -11.85
CA LYS A 365 1.72 11.91 -12.59
C LYS A 365 0.70 10.92 -13.11
N PRO A 366 -0.60 11.06 -12.72
CA PRO A 366 -1.70 10.20 -13.17
C PRO A 366 -1.85 10.15 -14.68
#